data_fd73809ea9dfa5e9d21e37c3b902d4a3
#
_entry.id   fd73809ea9dfa5e9d21e37c3b902d4a3
#
_cell.length_a   1.000
_cell.length_b   1.000
_cell.length_c   1.000
_cell.angle_alpha   90.00
_cell.angle_beta   90.00
_cell.angle_gamma   90.00
#
_symmetry.space_group_name_H-M   'P 1'
#
loop_
_entity.id
_entity.type
_entity.pdbx_description
1 polymer ?
#
loop_
_entity_poly.entity_id
_entity_poly.type
_entity_poly.pdbx_seq_one_letter_code
_entity_poly.pdbx_strand_id
1 'polypeptide(L)'
;LANATISGQAYSYAAAPQRFPQWFNYTPIIYTGWSALPTGTYEFYAVGNTCFYNIDQSDGTSNGATTQLGMPITAAGNQVFSGACGLAVDNGAILTGAARWVIEKSSTWVQFQKDMGTGTFTTSGTKRVRALVIYEF
;
A
#
# COMPACT_ATOMS: atom_id res chain seq x y z
N LEU A 1 2.96 -23.46 5.83
CA LEU A 1 3.57 -22.82 4.66
C LEU A 1 5.08 -22.80 4.84
N ALA A 2 5.82 -23.58 4.02
CA ALA A 2 7.28 -23.62 4.12
C ALA A 2 7.93 -22.39 3.47
N ASN A 3 7.46 -21.99 2.27
CA ASN A 3 7.98 -20.86 1.52
C ASN A 3 6.84 -20.20 0.72
N ALA A 4 6.89 -18.88 0.61
CA ALA A 4 6.04 -18.12 -0.29
C ALA A 4 6.89 -17.19 -1.15
N THR A 5 6.55 -17.04 -2.43
CA THR A 5 7.16 -16.06 -3.31
C THR A 5 6.19 -14.89 -3.46
N ILE A 6 6.62 -13.69 -3.09
CA ILE A 6 5.82 -12.49 -3.08
C ILE A 6 6.58 -11.41 -3.82
N SER A 7 6.01 -10.87 -4.90
CA SER A 7 6.63 -9.82 -5.73
C SER A 7 8.09 -10.13 -6.13
N GLY A 8 8.39 -11.39 -6.45
CA GLY A 8 9.73 -11.84 -6.82
C GLY A 8 10.70 -12.07 -5.65
N GLN A 9 10.26 -11.89 -4.41
CA GLN A 9 11.05 -12.20 -3.22
C GLN A 9 10.58 -13.52 -2.60
N ALA A 10 11.51 -14.33 -2.12
CA ALA A 10 11.23 -15.57 -1.42
C ALA A 10 11.25 -15.33 0.10
N TYR A 11 10.19 -15.72 0.78
CA TYR A 11 10.09 -15.66 2.24
C TYR A 11 9.97 -17.08 2.80
N SER A 12 10.76 -17.38 3.82
CA SER A 12 10.76 -18.67 4.48
C SER A 12 10.21 -18.56 5.89
N TYR A 13 9.23 -19.39 6.20
CA TYR A 13 8.70 -19.54 7.56
C TYR A 13 9.49 -20.56 8.39
N ALA A 14 10.49 -21.19 7.80
CA ALA A 14 11.23 -22.25 8.47
C ALA A 14 12.26 -21.66 9.43
N ALA A 15 12.11 -21.84 10.70
CA ALA A 15 13.16 -21.80 11.72
C ALA A 15 13.08 -20.78 12.86
N ALA A 16 11.99 -20.05 13.05
CA ALA A 16 11.85 -19.29 14.30
C ALA A 16 10.55 -19.68 15.04
N PRO A 17 10.52 -19.72 16.38
CA PRO A 17 9.25 -19.82 17.11
C PRO A 17 8.39 -18.61 16.73
N GLN A 18 7.40 -18.83 15.91
CA GLN A 18 6.60 -17.79 15.28
C GLN A 18 5.65 -17.20 16.31
N ARG A 19 5.91 -15.97 16.72
CA ARG A 19 4.88 -15.14 17.35
C ARG A 19 4.03 -14.58 16.22
N PHE A 20 2.81 -15.02 16.10
CA PHE A 20 1.84 -14.48 15.17
C PHE A 20 1.24 -13.15 15.70
N PRO A 21 1.03 -12.15 14.82
CA PRO A 21 1.47 -12.04 13.44
C PRO A 21 2.92 -11.57 13.32
N GLN A 22 3.66 -12.07 12.34
CA GLN A 22 4.99 -11.58 12.00
C GLN A 22 4.91 -10.66 10.79
N TRP A 23 5.37 -9.42 10.94
CA TRP A 23 5.50 -8.48 9.86
C TRP A 23 6.76 -8.75 9.03
N PHE A 24 6.62 -8.68 7.71
CA PHE A 24 7.69 -8.82 6.74
C PHE A 24 7.92 -7.50 6.04
N ASN A 25 9.18 -7.06 5.97
CA ASN A 25 9.54 -5.89 5.19
C ASN A 25 9.26 -6.12 3.71
N TYR A 26 8.73 -5.11 3.06
CA TYR A 26 8.43 -5.11 1.63
C TYR A 26 8.90 -3.81 1.00
N THR A 27 9.47 -3.87 -0.19
CA THR A 27 9.81 -2.68 -0.97
C THR A 27 8.93 -2.65 -2.21
N PRO A 28 7.98 -1.71 -2.33
CA PRO A 28 7.17 -1.57 -3.53
C PRO A 28 8.03 -1.35 -4.77
N ILE A 29 7.89 -2.20 -5.76
CA ILE A 29 8.59 -2.07 -7.05
C ILE A 29 7.79 -1.23 -8.05
N ILE A 30 6.49 -1.05 -7.81
CA ILE A 30 5.59 -0.17 -8.56
C ILE A 30 5.27 1.00 -7.65
N TYR A 31 5.51 2.22 -8.13
CA TYR A 31 5.08 3.44 -7.46
C TYR A 31 4.77 4.49 -8.54
N THR A 32 3.52 4.90 -8.60
CA THR A 32 3.04 5.91 -9.56
C THR A 32 2.65 7.16 -8.80
N GLY A 33 2.94 8.32 -9.37
CA GLY A 33 2.60 9.62 -8.80
C GLY A 33 3.70 10.23 -7.94
N TRP A 34 4.80 9.55 -7.72
CA TRP A 34 6.02 10.08 -7.10
C TRP A 34 7.20 9.98 -8.06
N SER A 35 8.12 10.93 -7.98
CA SER A 35 9.36 10.91 -8.78
C SER A 35 10.34 9.80 -8.36
N ALA A 36 10.23 9.37 -7.10
CA ALA A 36 10.92 8.21 -6.53
C ALA A 36 10.03 7.61 -5.44
N LEU A 37 10.23 6.35 -5.11
CA LEU A 37 9.52 5.73 -3.99
C LEU A 37 9.82 6.54 -2.71
N PRO A 38 8.80 7.08 -2.00
CA PRO A 38 9.02 7.76 -0.74
C PRO A 38 9.68 6.85 0.28
N THR A 39 10.59 7.39 1.07
CA THR A 39 11.14 6.64 2.21
C THR A 39 10.04 6.35 3.22
N GLY A 40 10.16 5.27 3.96
CA GLY A 40 9.16 4.89 4.94
C GLY A 40 9.21 3.41 5.30
N THR A 41 8.23 2.99 6.08
CA THR A 41 8.01 1.59 6.42
C THR A 41 6.94 1.02 5.51
N TYR A 42 7.29 -0.07 4.85
CA TYR A 42 6.37 -0.89 4.06
C TYR A 42 6.52 -2.31 4.56
N GLU A 43 5.49 -2.82 5.17
CA GLU A 43 5.53 -4.15 5.76
C GLU A 43 4.17 -4.84 5.64
N PHE A 44 4.17 -6.14 5.63
CA PHE A 44 2.93 -6.91 5.53
C PHE A 44 3.00 -8.18 6.34
N TYR A 45 1.85 -8.74 6.62
CA TYR A 45 1.67 -10.13 7.02
C TYR A 45 0.40 -10.70 6.39
N ALA A 46 0.31 -12.02 6.32
CA ALA A 46 -0.86 -12.70 5.80
C ALA A 46 -1.37 -13.75 6.78
N VAL A 47 -2.68 -13.86 6.91
CA VAL A 47 -3.36 -14.89 7.71
C VAL A 47 -4.46 -15.50 6.85
N GLY A 48 -4.38 -16.81 6.61
CA GLY A 48 -5.28 -17.46 5.66
C GLY A 48 -5.11 -16.85 4.27
N ASN A 49 -6.18 -16.31 3.72
CA ASN A 49 -6.23 -15.60 2.44
C ASN A 49 -6.30 -14.09 2.58
N THR A 50 -6.06 -13.54 3.77
CA THR A 50 -6.12 -12.10 4.05
C THR A 50 -4.72 -11.53 4.22
N CYS A 51 -4.40 -10.47 3.48
CA CYS A 51 -3.19 -9.69 3.58
C CYS A 51 -3.46 -8.39 4.34
N PHE A 52 -2.57 -8.08 5.27
CA PHE A 52 -2.48 -6.81 5.99
C PHE A 52 -1.21 -6.12 5.53
N TYR A 53 -1.35 -5.00 4.83
CA TYR A 53 -0.22 -4.24 4.30
C TYR A 53 -0.18 -2.85 4.95
N ASN A 54 0.85 -2.63 5.75
CA ASN A 54 1.10 -1.37 6.44
C ASN A 54 1.98 -0.46 5.59
N ILE A 55 1.52 0.77 5.38
CA ILE A 55 2.20 1.81 4.61
C ILE A 55 2.34 3.04 5.51
N ASP A 56 3.57 3.38 5.86
CA ASP A 56 3.91 4.60 6.61
C ASP A 56 5.04 5.35 5.89
N GLN A 57 4.66 6.25 4.99
CA GLN A 57 5.58 7.02 4.16
C GLN A 57 6.02 8.31 4.83
N SER A 58 7.23 8.77 4.49
CA SER A 58 7.63 10.17 4.57
C SER A 58 7.13 10.94 3.34
N ASP A 59 7.27 12.27 3.35
CA ASP A 59 6.91 13.10 2.19
C ASP A 59 7.77 12.75 0.98
N GLY A 60 7.12 12.50 -0.13
CA GLY A 60 7.74 12.26 -1.44
C GLY A 60 7.34 13.33 -2.44
N THR A 61 8.21 13.61 -3.40
CA THR A 61 7.93 14.58 -4.47
C THR A 61 6.88 14.04 -5.42
N SER A 62 5.78 14.78 -5.59
CA SER A 62 4.71 14.44 -6.53
C SER A 62 5.16 14.69 -7.98
N ASN A 63 4.84 13.76 -8.87
CA ASN A 63 5.02 13.91 -10.32
C ASN A 63 3.79 13.50 -11.13
N GLY A 64 2.70 13.15 -10.48
CA GLY A 64 1.48 12.70 -11.16
C GLY A 64 0.26 12.70 -10.25
N ALA A 65 -0.91 12.87 -10.86
CA ALA A 65 -2.19 12.88 -10.15
C ALA A 65 -2.63 11.48 -9.68
N THR A 66 -2.39 10.46 -10.51
CA THR A 66 -2.60 9.06 -10.12
C THR A 66 -1.56 8.65 -9.09
N THR A 67 -1.99 8.07 -8.00
CA THR A 67 -1.13 7.69 -6.88
C THR A 67 -1.33 6.23 -6.55
N GLN A 68 -0.31 5.40 -6.83
CA GLN A 68 -0.38 3.94 -6.70
C GLN A 68 0.90 3.38 -6.10
N LEU A 69 0.75 2.32 -5.31
CA LEU A 69 1.86 1.50 -4.78
C LEU A 69 1.63 0.04 -5.11
N GLY A 70 2.70 -0.65 -5.50
CA GLY A 70 2.70 -2.09 -5.63
C GLY A 70 2.36 -2.79 -4.32
N MET A 71 1.64 -3.89 -4.43
CA MET A 71 1.25 -4.72 -3.30
C MET A 71 2.16 -5.95 -3.19
N PRO A 72 2.35 -6.49 -1.96
CA PRO A 72 3.15 -7.69 -1.75
C PRO A 72 2.53 -8.94 -2.38
N ILE A 73 1.20 -9.02 -2.44
CA ILE A 73 0.45 -10.15 -2.97
C ILE A 73 -0.65 -9.60 -3.89
N THR A 74 -0.90 -10.25 -5.03
CA THR A 74 -1.98 -9.88 -5.95
C THR A 74 -3.34 -10.07 -5.27
N ALA A 75 -4.23 -9.10 -5.42
CA ALA A 75 -5.58 -9.19 -4.87
C ALA A 75 -6.44 -10.25 -5.56
N ALA A 76 -7.41 -10.80 -4.83
CA ALA A 76 -8.38 -11.74 -5.38
C ALA A 76 -9.14 -11.14 -6.57
N GLY A 77 -9.49 -12.01 -7.54
CA GLY A 77 -10.09 -11.60 -8.80
C GLY A 77 -11.59 -11.33 -8.78
N ASN A 78 -12.23 -11.51 -7.64
CA ASN A 78 -13.69 -11.51 -7.56
C ASN A 78 -14.31 -10.29 -6.89
N GLN A 79 -13.52 -9.43 -6.24
CA GLN A 79 -14.03 -8.28 -5.50
C GLN A 79 -13.08 -7.07 -5.53
N VAL A 80 -13.64 -5.91 -5.17
CA VAL A 80 -12.93 -4.65 -4.98
C VAL A 80 -12.81 -4.39 -3.49
N PHE A 81 -11.64 -3.95 -3.03
CA PHE A 81 -11.39 -3.60 -1.63
C PHE A 81 -11.19 -2.10 -1.50
N SER A 82 -11.62 -1.52 -0.41
CA SER A 82 -11.37 -0.11 -0.13
C SER A 82 -11.42 0.19 1.37
N GLY A 83 -10.74 1.26 1.75
CA GLY A 83 -10.74 1.73 3.14
C GLY A 83 -10.20 3.15 3.25
N ALA A 84 -10.28 3.71 4.45
CA ALA A 84 -9.75 5.04 4.73
C ALA A 84 -8.24 5.01 4.98
N CYS A 85 -7.55 6.07 4.56
CA CYS A 85 -6.17 6.32 4.98
C CYS A 85 -6.16 6.93 6.38
N GLY A 86 -5.17 6.54 7.19
CA GLY A 86 -4.95 7.16 8.50
C GLY A 86 -4.43 8.60 8.40
N LEU A 87 -3.72 8.92 7.31
CA LEU A 87 -3.23 10.25 6.99
C LEU A 87 -2.96 10.36 5.49
N ALA A 88 -3.22 11.52 4.93
CA ALA A 88 -2.75 11.87 3.59
C ALA A 88 -2.30 13.33 3.54
N VAL A 89 -1.27 13.59 2.75
CA VAL A 89 -0.72 14.92 2.45
C VAL A 89 -0.80 15.13 0.94
N ASP A 90 -1.29 16.27 0.52
CA ASP A 90 -1.32 16.69 -0.89
C ASP A 90 -0.76 18.10 -1.01
N ASN A 91 0.21 18.31 -1.91
CA ASN A 91 0.90 19.57 -2.12
C ASN A 91 1.45 20.20 -0.82
N GLY A 92 2.01 19.36 0.06
CA GLY A 92 2.60 19.78 1.34
C GLY A 92 1.59 20.07 2.46
N ALA A 93 0.28 19.93 2.21
CA ALA A 93 -0.75 20.17 3.21
C ALA A 93 -1.43 18.85 3.63
N ILE A 94 -1.64 18.67 4.93
CA ILE A 94 -2.43 17.55 5.45
C ILE A 94 -3.88 17.73 4.97
N LEU A 95 -4.44 16.68 4.38
CA LEU A 95 -5.85 16.68 3.97
C LEU A 95 -6.75 16.66 5.20
N THR A 96 -7.72 17.56 5.25
CA THR A 96 -8.71 17.64 6.34
C THR A 96 -9.86 16.65 6.16
N GLY A 97 -10.06 16.14 4.94
CA GLY A 97 -11.01 15.10 4.62
C GLY A 97 -10.37 13.71 4.62
N ALA A 98 -11.17 12.67 4.77
CA ALA A 98 -10.68 11.30 4.70
C ALA A 98 -10.25 10.96 3.27
N ALA A 99 -8.97 10.70 3.08
CA ALA A 99 -8.47 10.04 1.89
C ALA A 99 -8.78 8.54 1.95
N ARG A 100 -8.88 7.89 0.79
CA ARG A 100 -9.12 6.44 0.73
C ARG A 100 -8.07 5.71 -0.09
N TRP A 101 -7.98 4.43 0.16
CA TRP A 101 -7.31 3.48 -0.71
C TRP A 101 -8.33 2.56 -1.39
N VAL A 102 -8.03 2.13 -2.60
CA VAL A 102 -8.86 1.22 -3.41
C VAL A 102 -7.97 0.19 -4.09
N ILE A 103 -8.42 -1.06 -4.10
CA ILE A 103 -7.80 -2.15 -4.85
C ILE A 103 -8.84 -2.72 -5.79
N GLU A 104 -8.58 -2.66 -7.08
CA GLU A 104 -9.40 -3.28 -8.10
C GLU A 104 -9.20 -4.80 -8.17
N LYS A 105 -10.11 -5.50 -8.81
CA LYS A 105 -10.05 -6.96 -8.99
C LYS A 105 -8.75 -7.38 -9.65
N SER A 106 -8.12 -8.42 -9.13
CA SER A 106 -6.84 -8.96 -9.63
C SER A 106 -5.71 -7.93 -9.72
N SER A 107 -5.80 -6.84 -8.96
CA SER A 107 -4.78 -5.79 -9.00
C SER A 107 -3.50 -6.23 -8.29
N THR A 108 -2.37 -5.75 -8.80
CA THR A 108 -1.04 -5.84 -8.17
C THR A 108 -0.62 -4.54 -7.48
N TRP A 109 -1.52 -3.55 -7.45
CA TRP A 109 -1.29 -2.24 -6.84
C TRP A 109 -2.53 -1.74 -6.10
N VAL A 110 -2.30 -0.93 -5.07
CA VAL A 110 -3.31 -0.15 -4.37
C VAL A 110 -3.27 1.29 -4.87
N GLN A 111 -4.42 1.86 -5.18
CA GLN A 111 -4.58 3.25 -5.58
C GLN A 111 -5.05 4.09 -4.40
N PHE A 112 -4.49 5.30 -4.27
CA PHE A 112 -4.91 6.27 -3.27
C PHE A 112 -5.66 7.42 -3.94
N GLN A 113 -6.70 7.89 -3.26
CA GLN A 113 -7.54 9.01 -3.67
C GLN A 113 -7.62 10.00 -2.51
N LYS A 114 -7.60 11.29 -2.79
CA LYS A 114 -7.53 12.33 -1.75
C LYS A 114 -8.84 12.56 -0.99
N ASP A 115 -9.91 11.92 -1.42
CA ASP A 115 -11.22 11.97 -0.77
C ASP A 115 -11.91 10.60 -0.85
N MET A 116 -13.07 10.48 -0.24
CA MET A 116 -13.88 9.23 -0.28
C MET A 116 -14.60 9.04 -1.64
N GLY A 117 -14.47 9.99 -2.56
CA GLY A 117 -14.94 9.89 -3.94
C GLY A 117 -13.84 9.40 -4.90
N THR A 118 -13.59 10.18 -5.93
CA THR A 118 -12.60 9.88 -6.98
C THR A 118 -11.52 10.97 -7.11
N GLY A 119 -11.40 11.84 -6.10
CA GLY A 119 -10.46 12.95 -6.11
C GLY A 119 -9.01 12.47 -6.25
N THR A 120 -8.29 13.09 -7.19
CA THR A 120 -6.89 12.79 -7.47
C THR A 120 -5.98 13.76 -6.74
N PHE A 121 -4.75 13.32 -6.44
CA PHE A 121 -3.71 14.18 -5.86
C PHE A 121 -3.21 15.21 -6.89
N THR A 122 -2.58 16.27 -6.40
CA THR A 122 -1.93 17.26 -7.27
C THR A 122 -0.68 16.68 -7.92
N THR A 123 -0.29 17.23 -9.06
CA THR A 123 0.90 16.77 -9.81
C THR A 123 2.20 17.41 -9.33
N SER A 124 2.14 18.31 -8.34
CA SER A 124 3.27 19.06 -7.84
C SER A 124 3.33 19.05 -6.30
N GLY A 125 4.42 19.56 -5.75
CA GLY A 125 4.64 19.63 -4.31
C GLY A 125 4.97 18.27 -3.71
N THR A 126 4.71 18.10 -2.43
CA THR A 126 4.93 16.85 -1.72
C THR A 126 3.64 16.12 -1.45
N LYS A 127 3.70 14.79 -1.47
CA LYS A 127 2.59 13.95 -1.05
C LYS A 127 3.06 12.78 -0.19
N ARG A 128 2.17 12.34 0.68
CA ARG A 128 2.38 11.22 1.58
C ARG A 128 1.06 10.51 1.85
N VAL A 129 1.12 9.21 2.03
CA VAL A 129 0.01 8.41 2.52
C VAL A 129 0.46 7.52 3.67
N ARG A 130 -0.45 7.32 4.63
CA ARG A 130 -0.34 6.33 5.70
C ARG A 130 -1.62 5.54 5.74
N ALA A 131 -1.51 4.24 5.61
CA ALA A 131 -2.68 3.37 5.57
C ALA A 131 -2.35 1.96 6.05
N LEU A 132 -3.31 1.33 6.69
CA LEU A 132 -3.38 -0.12 6.81
C LEU A 132 -4.34 -0.62 5.74
N VAL A 133 -3.80 -1.32 4.76
CA VAL A 133 -4.55 -1.89 3.63
C VAL A 133 -4.85 -3.34 3.94
N ILE A 134 -6.12 -3.73 3.89
CA ILE A 134 -6.56 -5.09 4.21
C ILE A 134 -7.35 -5.62 3.01
N TYR A 135 -6.91 -6.75 2.47
CA TYR A 135 -7.54 -7.35 1.29
C TYR A 135 -7.35 -8.86 1.25
N GLU A 136 -8.14 -9.54 0.44
CA GLU A 136 -8.01 -10.98 0.16
C GLU A 136 -7.20 -11.23 -1.11
N PHE A 137 -6.53 -12.39 -1.15
CA PHE A 137 -5.72 -12.87 -2.28
C PHE A 137 -5.96 -14.34 -2.60
#